data_8c95e136f6902be6c741e26f0bd0af15
#
_entry.id   8c95e136f6902be6c741e26f0bd0af15
#
_cell.length_a   1.000
_cell.length_b   1.000
_cell.length_c   1.000
_cell.angle_alpha   90.00
_cell.angle_beta   90.00
_cell.angle_gamma   90.00
#
_symmetry.space_group_name_H-M   'P 1'
#
loop_
_entity.id
_entity.type
_entity.pdbx_description
1 polymer ?
#
loop_
_entity_poly.entity_id
_entity_poly.type
_entity_poly.pdbx_seq_one_letter_code
_entity_poly.pdbx_strand_id
1 'polypeptide(L)'
;MKHSGIFILLGSAMVAGTVYAASTLGPREPVVGGKKLSTWVEEYERSIPKPEYDGDPKMRARAESAVRRIGTNALPWLLQELSAKEATRGDELPTNFYSGQAIGRRWVAATAFAILGSFANDVTPNLIPLLDDKQTSYTAATALGGIGGGSIPVLTQALTNTHACARESAARVLGLFGAKAQSAIPALIRCAADKDDSVRGFATFSLGQIGREPDVVVPVLIMNLRDSYHSARWNAACALGNFGDQAKAAIPALLQVLHGNDPDVRDIAADALRRIDPEAAAKRGVK
;
A
#
# COMPACT_ATOMS: atom_id res chain seq x y z
N MET A 1 -44.35 48.11 -11.39
CA MET A 1 -43.23 48.65 -12.16
C MET A 1 -41.93 48.09 -11.59
N LYS A 2 -41.18 47.35 -12.44
CA LYS A 2 -39.79 46.90 -12.34
C LYS A 2 -39.45 45.80 -11.29
N HIS A 3 -39.56 44.56 -11.74
CA HIS A 3 -38.81 43.42 -11.26
C HIS A 3 -37.37 43.49 -11.81
N SER A 4 -36.42 43.42 -10.96
CA SER A 4 -35.01 43.07 -11.27
C SER A 4 -34.61 42.04 -10.20
N GLY A 5 -34.42 40.79 -10.41
CA GLY A 5 -33.46 40.17 -11.31
C GLY A 5 -32.39 39.58 -10.41
N ILE A 6 -32.65 38.37 -9.81
CA ILE A 6 -31.64 37.58 -9.14
C ILE A 6 -31.22 36.49 -10.12
N PHE A 7 -30.19 36.79 -10.88
CA PHE A 7 -29.36 35.79 -11.55
C PHE A 7 -27.97 35.95 -10.93
N ILE A 8 -27.51 34.98 -10.17
CA ILE A 8 -26.10 34.61 -10.00
C ILE A 8 -26.04 33.36 -9.10
N LEU A 9 -25.23 32.40 -9.55
CA LEU A 9 -24.77 31.19 -8.88
C LEU A 9 -25.54 29.89 -9.12
N LEU A 10 -25.51 29.42 -10.36
CA LEU A 10 -25.58 28.00 -10.70
C LEU A 10 -24.61 27.77 -11.86
N GLY A 11 -23.33 27.83 -11.59
CA GLY A 11 -22.30 27.75 -12.63
C GLY A 11 -21.08 26.90 -12.34
N SER A 12 -21.09 26.03 -11.31
CA SER A 12 -19.93 25.16 -11.05
C SER A 12 -20.24 23.71 -10.68
N ALA A 13 -21.53 23.31 -10.70
CA ALA A 13 -21.91 21.92 -10.41
C ALA A 13 -22.29 21.09 -11.65
N MET A 14 -22.28 21.67 -12.85
CA MET A 14 -22.74 21.00 -14.08
C MET A 14 -21.64 20.43 -14.97
N VAL A 15 -20.35 20.60 -14.68
CA VAL A 15 -19.27 20.05 -15.53
C VAL A 15 -18.87 18.62 -15.12
N ALA A 16 -19.15 18.21 -13.89
CA ALA A 16 -18.88 16.84 -13.45
C ALA A 16 -19.99 15.83 -13.76
N GLY A 17 -21.20 16.30 -14.10
CA GLY A 17 -22.38 15.43 -14.31
C GLY A 17 -22.66 15.05 -15.75
N THR A 18 -22.08 15.72 -16.74
CA THR A 18 -22.45 15.55 -18.15
C THR A 18 -21.58 14.60 -18.97
N VAL A 19 -20.52 14.04 -18.40
CA VAL A 19 -19.70 13.01 -19.08
C VAL A 19 -20.18 11.58 -18.79
N TYR A 20 -21.09 11.37 -17.85
CA TYR A 20 -21.55 10.03 -17.44
C TYR A 20 -22.84 9.53 -18.11
N ALA A 21 -23.45 10.28 -19.01
CA ALA A 21 -24.77 9.93 -19.58
C ALA A 21 -24.77 9.56 -21.06
N ALA A 22 -23.65 9.13 -21.63
CA ALA A 22 -23.62 8.77 -23.04
C ALA A 22 -22.76 7.53 -23.32
N SER A 23 -23.21 6.40 -22.87
CA SER A 23 -23.17 5.08 -23.52
C SER A 23 -23.47 3.97 -22.51
N THR A 24 -24.37 3.07 -22.83
CA THR A 24 -24.62 1.79 -22.14
C THR A 24 -23.43 0.81 -22.24
N LEU A 25 -22.35 1.22 -22.90
CA LEU A 25 -21.05 0.57 -22.97
C LEU A 25 -20.08 1.42 -22.14
N GLY A 26 -19.54 0.86 -21.04
CA GLY A 26 -18.52 1.51 -20.21
C GLY A 26 -17.32 2.04 -21.02
N PRO A 27 -16.39 2.77 -20.40
CA PRO A 27 -15.22 3.31 -21.07
C PRO A 27 -14.44 2.21 -21.78
N ARG A 28 -14.10 2.46 -23.05
CA ARG A 28 -13.32 1.50 -23.84
C ARG A 28 -11.88 1.51 -23.38
N GLU A 29 -11.25 0.33 -23.42
CA GLU A 29 -9.83 0.21 -23.14
C GLU A 29 -9.00 1.05 -24.11
N PRO A 30 -8.11 1.93 -23.61
CA PRO A 30 -7.27 2.76 -24.45
C PRO A 30 -6.28 1.94 -25.28
N VAL A 31 -5.99 2.44 -26.48
CA VAL A 31 -5.03 1.84 -27.41
C VAL A 31 -3.98 2.87 -27.80
N VAL A 32 -2.70 2.47 -27.76
CA VAL A 32 -1.56 3.27 -28.26
C VAL A 32 -0.57 2.39 -29.00
N GLY A 33 -0.09 2.87 -30.15
CA GLY A 33 0.82 2.09 -30.99
C GLY A 33 0.25 0.74 -31.43
N GLY A 34 -1.08 0.65 -31.64
CA GLY A 34 -1.77 -0.57 -32.05
C GLY A 34 -1.98 -1.61 -30.95
N LYS A 35 -1.55 -1.35 -29.71
CA LYS A 35 -1.71 -2.26 -28.56
C LYS A 35 -2.63 -1.66 -27.51
N LYS A 36 -3.39 -2.51 -26.84
CA LYS A 36 -4.23 -2.17 -25.67
C LYS A 36 -3.38 -1.81 -24.46
N LEU A 37 -3.94 -0.99 -23.55
CA LEU A 37 -3.29 -0.61 -22.29
C LEU A 37 -2.90 -1.84 -21.46
N SER A 38 -3.80 -2.83 -21.34
CA SER A 38 -3.51 -4.08 -20.62
C SER A 38 -2.28 -4.80 -21.17
N THR A 39 -2.13 -4.85 -22.50
CA THR A 39 -0.95 -5.48 -23.14
C THR A 39 0.34 -4.74 -22.80
N TRP A 40 0.33 -3.41 -22.75
CA TRP A 40 1.50 -2.63 -22.33
C TRP A 40 1.86 -2.85 -20.86
N VAL A 41 0.85 -2.96 -20.00
CA VAL A 41 1.07 -3.27 -18.56
C VAL A 41 1.63 -4.68 -18.39
N GLU A 42 1.15 -5.67 -19.13
CA GLU A 42 1.71 -7.02 -19.13
C GLU A 42 3.18 -7.04 -19.61
N GLU A 43 3.52 -6.29 -20.66
CA GLU A 43 4.91 -6.15 -21.11
C GLU A 43 5.78 -5.51 -20.03
N TYR A 44 5.26 -4.48 -19.32
CA TYR A 44 5.95 -3.87 -18.19
C TYR A 44 6.23 -4.90 -17.09
N GLU A 45 5.24 -5.67 -16.66
CA GLU A 45 5.37 -6.68 -15.61
C GLU A 45 6.35 -7.80 -15.99
N ARG A 46 6.34 -8.24 -17.26
CA ARG A 46 7.30 -9.22 -17.76
C ARG A 46 8.72 -8.70 -17.81
N SER A 47 8.91 -7.40 -17.90
CA SER A 47 10.23 -6.75 -17.99
C SER A 47 10.90 -6.52 -16.64
N ILE A 48 10.18 -6.73 -15.51
CA ILE A 48 10.72 -6.55 -14.17
C ILE A 48 11.70 -7.69 -13.84
N PRO A 49 12.88 -7.39 -13.28
CA PRO A 49 13.83 -8.40 -12.83
C PRO A 49 13.18 -9.39 -11.85
N LYS A 50 13.54 -10.68 -11.99
CA LYS A 50 13.15 -11.79 -11.12
C LYS A 50 14.40 -12.54 -10.71
N PRO A 51 14.37 -13.38 -9.66
CA PRO A 51 15.57 -14.13 -9.22
C PRO A 51 16.25 -14.92 -10.34
N GLU A 52 15.49 -15.38 -11.33
CA GLU A 52 15.97 -16.20 -12.47
C GLU A 52 16.13 -15.39 -13.77
N TYR A 53 15.88 -14.08 -13.76
CA TYR A 53 15.84 -13.24 -14.95
C TYR A 53 16.16 -11.78 -14.64
N ASP A 54 17.18 -11.23 -15.31
CA ASP A 54 17.65 -9.85 -15.09
C ASP A 54 16.68 -8.76 -15.56
N GLY A 55 15.56 -9.14 -16.16
CA GLY A 55 14.58 -8.22 -16.73
C GLY A 55 14.97 -7.70 -18.09
N ASP A 56 14.08 -6.91 -18.70
CA ASP A 56 14.32 -6.20 -19.96
C ASP A 56 14.09 -4.69 -19.79
N PRO A 57 15.15 -3.92 -19.52
CA PRO A 57 15.03 -2.47 -19.32
C PRO A 57 14.46 -1.72 -20.54
N LYS A 58 14.71 -2.23 -21.78
CA LYS A 58 14.21 -1.62 -23.01
C LYS A 58 12.71 -1.85 -23.16
N MET A 59 12.26 -3.07 -22.91
CA MET A 59 10.83 -3.41 -22.90
C MET A 59 10.11 -2.58 -21.83
N ARG A 60 10.67 -2.49 -20.62
CA ARG A 60 10.14 -1.68 -19.53
C ARG A 60 9.96 -0.22 -19.91
N ALA A 61 11.01 0.41 -20.43
CA ALA A 61 10.97 1.83 -20.84
C ALA A 61 9.94 2.08 -21.96
N ARG A 62 9.80 1.14 -22.91
CA ARG A 62 8.79 1.23 -23.98
C ARG A 62 7.37 1.14 -23.43
N ALA A 63 7.12 0.19 -22.54
CA ALA A 63 5.80 0.01 -21.90
C ALA A 63 5.42 1.24 -21.04
N GLU A 64 6.33 1.72 -20.19
CA GLU A 64 6.13 2.94 -19.41
C GLU A 64 5.82 4.15 -20.30
N SER A 65 6.60 4.35 -21.36
CA SER A 65 6.37 5.44 -22.31
C SER A 65 5.02 5.35 -22.99
N ALA A 66 4.58 4.14 -23.37
CA ALA A 66 3.27 3.93 -23.99
C ALA A 66 2.12 4.26 -23.01
N VAL A 67 2.18 3.76 -21.77
CA VAL A 67 1.17 4.04 -20.75
C VAL A 67 1.11 5.55 -20.44
N ARG A 68 2.25 6.20 -20.24
CA ARG A 68 2.32 7.64 -20.00
C ARG A 68 1.81 8.49 -21.16
N ARG A 69 1.95 8.01 -22.40
CA ARG A 69 1.39 8.68 -23.59
C ARG A 69 -0.13 8.63 -23.63
N ILE A 70 -0.75 7.56 -23.11
CA ILE A 70 -2.19 7.50 -22.91
C ILE A 70 -2.62 8.54 -21.88
N GLY A 71 -1.80 8.69 -20.80
CA GLY A 71 -2.00 9.71 -19.77
C GLY A 71 -3.34 9.61 -19.10
N THR A 72 -3.95 10.75 -18.79
CA THR A 72 -5.23 10.85 -18.09
C THR A 72 -6.42 10.23 -18.85
N ASN A 73 -6.30 10.02 -20.15
CA ASN A 73 -7.33 9.33 -20.93
C ASN A 73 -7.56 7.88 -20.51
N ALA A 74 -6.59 7.28 -19.79
CA ALA A 74 -6.72 5.95 -19.22
C ALA A 74 -7.63 5.91 -17.98
N LEU A 75 -7.74 7.00 -17.24
CA LEU A 75 -8.31 7.03 -15.89
C LEU A 75 -9.75 6.49 -15.79
N PRO A 76 -10.70 6.83 -16.70
CA PRO A 76 -12.05 6.29 -16.60
C PRO A 76 -12.09 4.76 -16.73
N TRP A 77 -11.30 4.20 -17.65
CA TRP A 77 -11.21 2.75 -17.83
C TRP A 77 -10.52 2.08 -16.63
N LEU A 78 -9.42 2.65 -16.12
CA LEU A 78 -8.71 2.14 -14.96
C LEU A 78 -9.58 2.11 -13.70
N LEU A 79 -10.38 3.15 -13.46
CA LEU A 79 -11.34 3.18 -12.34
C LEU A 79 -12.41 2.09 -12.49
N GLN A 80 -12.91 1.88 -13.72
CA GLN A 80 -13.86 0.80 -13.99
C GLN A 80 -13.24 -0.58 -13.70
N GLU A 81 -11.99 -0.82 -14.13
CA GLU A 81 -11.31 -2.10 -13.89
C GLU A 81 -11.05 -2.35 -12.41
N LEU A 82 -10.67 -1.31 -11.64
CA LEU A 82 -10.50 -1.43 -10.18
C LEU A 82 -11.81 -1.74 -9.44
N SER A 83 -12.93 -1.17 -9.92
CA SER A 83 -14.25 -1.36 -9.30
C SER A 83 -14.98 -2.61 -9.78
N ALA A 84 -14.48 -3.28 -10.83
CA ALA A 84 -15.09 -4.49 -11.36
C ALA A 84 -15.13 -5.59 -10.30
N LYS A 85 -16.33 -6.07 -10.00
CA LYS A 85 -16.50 -7.26 -9.15
C LYS A 85 -16.19 -8.47 -10.01
N GLU A 86 -15.09 -9.15 -9.72
CA GLU A 86 -14.81 -10.43 -10.38
C GLU A 86 -15.85 -11.45 -9.91
N ALA A 87 -16.43 -12.17 -10.87
CA ALA A 87 -17.17 -13.37 -10.56
C ALA A 87 -16.19 -14.36 -9.90
N THR A 88 -16.35 -14.58 -8.62
CA THR A 88 -15.47 -15.34 -7.77
C THR A 88 -15.25 -16.75 -8.31
N ARG A 89 -14.07 -17.02 -8.81
CA ARG A 89 -13.45 -18.33 -8.79
C ARG A 89 -12.27 -18.27 -7.83
N GLY A 90 -12.57 -18.46 -6.55
CA GLY A 90 -11.58 -18.59 -5.48
C GLY A 90 -11.11 -17.26 -4.91
N ASP A 91 -11.33 -17.06 -3.61
CA ASP A 91 -10.96 -15.90 -2.78
C ASP A 91 -9.43 -15.75 -2.55
N GLU A 92 -8.60 -16.33 -3.39
CA GLU A 92 -7.16 -16.23 -3.27
C GLU A 92 -6.66 -15.01 -4.06
N LEU A 93 -6.23 -14.00 -3.32
CA LEU A 93 -5.28 -13.01 -3.84
C LEU A 93 -4.17 -13.81 -4.55
N PRO A 94 -3.72 -13.41 -5.76
CA PRO A 94 -2.61 -14.08 -6.41
C PRO A 94 -1.40 -13.99 -5.48
N THR A 95 -1.19 -15.06 -4.71
CA THR A 95 -0.08 -15.19 -3.76
C THR A 95 1.27 -15.32 -4.47
N ASN A 96 1.25 -15.45 -5.79
CA ASN A 96 2.44 -15.58 -6.60
C ASN A 96 2.43 -14.62 -7.81
N PHE A 97 3.02 -13.46 -7.60
CA PHE A 97 3.46 -12.54 -8.65
C PHE A 97 4.31 -13.23 -9.75
N TYR A 98 4.83 -14.42 -9.45
CA TYR A 98 5.80 -15.15 -10.25
C TYR A 98 5.21 -16.32 -11.04
N SER A 99 3.92 -16.62 -10.92
CA SER A 99 3.37 -17.88 -11.44
C SER A 99 2.79 -17.83 -12.86
N GLY A 100 3.00 -16.78 -13.64
CA GLY A 100 2.57 -16.75 -15.05
C GLY A 100 1.04 -16.84 -15.29
N GLN A 101 0.23 -16.79 -14.23
CA GLN A 101 -1.22 -16.71 -14.34
C GLN A 101 -1.63 -15.31 -14.80
N ALA A 102 -2.72 -15.25 -15.56
CA ALA A 102 -3.26 -14.00 -16.08
C ALA A 102 -3.38 -12.97 -14.95
N ILE A 103 -2.70 -11.83 -15.13
CA ILE A 103 -2.76 -10.71 -14.19
C ILE A 103 -4.22 -10.27 -14.13
N GLY A 104 -4.85 -10.34 -12.96
CA GLY A 104 -6.22 -9.92 -12.77
C GLY A 104 -6.43 -8.47 -13.23
N ARG A 105 -7.60 -8.15 -13.77
CA ARG A 105 -7.94 -6.83 -14.35
C ARG A 105 -7.64 -5.68 -13.38
N ARG A 106 -7.94 -5.87 -12.08
CA ARG A 106 -7.67 -4.88 -11.03
C ARG A 106 -6.18 -4.64 -10.83
N TRP A 107 -5.38 -5.68 -10.98
CA TRP A 107 -3.93 -5.58 -10.87
C TRP A 107 -3.35 -4.77 -12.03
N VAL A 108 -3.80 -5.05 -13.25
CA VAL A 108 -3.44 -4.24 -14.44
C VAL A 108 -3.73 -2.76 -14.19
N ALA A 109 -4.89 -2.45 -13.64
CA ALA A 109 -5.26 -1.07 -13.33
C ALA A 109 -4.35 -0.47 -12.24
N ALA A 110 -4.07 -1.19 -11.16
CA ALA A 110 -3.19 -0.71 -10.08
C ALA A 110 -1.76 -0.45 -10.58
N THR A 111 -1.21 -1.35 -11.41
CA THR A 111 0.11 -1.17 -12.04
C THR A 111 0.11 0.02 -13.00
N ALA A 112 -0.95 0.21 -13.80
CA ALA A 112 -1.06 1.37 -14.68
C ALA A 112 -1.08 2.68 -13.87
N PHE A 113 -1.77 2.74 -12.73
CA PHE A 113 -1.71 3.88 -11.81
C PHE A 113 -0.29 4.13 -11.30
N ALA A 114 0.47 3.08 -10.99
CA ALA A 114 1.86 3.23 -10.58
C ALA A 114 2.76 3.80 -11.70
N ILE A 115 2.52 3.42 -12.95
CA ILE A 115 3.26 3.97 -14.11
C ILE A 115 2.85 5.43 -14.38
N LEU A 116 1.57 5.78 -14.24
CA LEU A 116 1.06 7.14 -14.41
C LEU A 116 1.56 8.06 -13.29
N GLY A 117 1.68 7.55 -12.06
CA GLY A 117 2.15 8.32 -10.92
C GLY A 117 1.28 9.57 -10.68
N SER A 118 1.93 10.71 -10.47
CA SER A 118 1.25 11.99 -10.16
C SER A 118 0.29 12.49 -11.24
N PHE A 119 0.36 12.00 -12.47
CA PHE A 119 -0.65 12.32 -13.50
C PHE A 119 -2.06 11.82 -13.13
N ALA A 120 -2.15 10.89 -12.19
CA ALA A 120 -3.43 10.34 -11.73
C ALA A 120 -3.92 10.98 -10.40
N ASN A 121 -3.33 12.07 -9.93
CA ASN A 121 -3.72 12.72 -8.67
C ASN A 121 -5.22 13.10 -8.63
N ASP A 122 -5.79 13.53 -9.75
CA ASP A 122 -7.17 14.03 -9.83
C ASP A 122 -8.22 12.95 -9.53
N VAL A 123 -7.86 11.66 -9.67
CA VAL A 123 -8.78 10.54 -9.38
C VAL A 123 -8.61 9.96 -7.97
N THR A 124 -7.70 10.49 -7.18
CA THR A 124 -7.52 10.05 -5.78
C THR A 124 -8.84 9.99 -4.99
N PRO A 125 -9.75 10.97 -5.08
CA PRO A 125 -11.05 10.89 -4.40
C PRO A 125 -11.93 9.71 -4.84
N ASN A 126 -11.82 9.28 -6.10
CA ASN A 126 -12.59 8.15 -6.64
C ASN A 126 -12.09 6.78 -6.14
N LEU A 127 -10.85 6.70 -5.65
CA LEU A 127 -10.25 5.48 -5.12
C LEU A 127 -10.62 5.25 -3.64
N ILE A 128 -11.03 6.31 -2.91
CA ILE A 128 -11.37 6.22 -1.48
C ILE A 128 -12.52 5.24 -1.21
N PRO A 129 -13.67 5.29 -1.92
CA PRO A 129 -14.77 4.36 -1.68
C PRO A 129 -14.39 2.89 -1.94
N LEU A 130 -13.41 2.63 -2.81
CA LEU A 130 -12.94 1.27 -3.10
C LEU A 130 -12.13 0.66 -1.95
N LEU A 131 -11.69 1.46 -0.98
CA LEU A 131 -11.03 0.96 0.23
C LEU A 131 -12.01 0.25 1.17
N ASP A 132 -13.31 0.52 1.09
CA ASP A 132 -14.32 -0.02 1.99
C ASP A 132 -14.73 -1.47 1.66
N ASP A 133 -14.42 -1.93 0.46
CA ASP A 133 -14.75 -3.28 0.00
C ASP A 133 -13.51 -4.19 0.07
N LYS A 134 -13.64 -5.34 0.76
CA LYS A 134 -12.57 -6.33 0.95
C LYS A 134 -11.94 -6.80 -0.37
N GLN A 135 -12.71 -6.85 -1.45
CA GLN A 135 -12.21 -7.31 -2.75
C GLN A 135 -11.37 -6.25 -3.47
N THR A 136 -11.61 -4.96 -3.22
CA THR A 136 -10.97 -3.84 -3.93
C THR A 136 -9.98 -3.05 -3.07
N SER A 137 -10.10 -3.12 -1.73
CA SER A 137 -9.32 -2.31 -0.79
C SER A 137 -7.81 -2.39 -1.04
N TYR A 138 -7.29 -3.59 -1.26
CA TYR A 138 -5.86 -3.77 -1.50
C TYR A 138 -5.38 -3.15 -2.82
N THR A 139 -6.11 -3.40 -3.91
CA THR A 139 -5.74 -2.88 -5.23
C THR A 139 -5.94 -1.36 -5.31
N ALA A 140 -6.98 -0.83 -4.66
CA ALA A 140 -7.20 0.61 -4.54
C ALA A 140 -6.09 1.30 -3.73
N ALA A 141 -5.69 0.73 -2.59
CA ALA A 141 -4.57 1.25 -1.81
C ALA A 141 -3.25 1.16 -2.58
N THR A 142 -3.02 0.08 -3.33
CA THR A 142 -1.85 -0.08 -4.21
C THR A 142 -1.84 0.98 -5.32
N ALA A 143 -2.99 1.25 -5.93
CA ALA A 143 -3.12 2.33 -6.91
C ALA A 143 -2.79 3.70 -6.30
N LEU A 144 -3.32 3.99 -5.10
CA LEU A 144 -2.99 5.21 -4.34
C LEU A 144 -1.49 5.29 -4.03
N GLY A 145 -0.88 4.17 -3.64
CA GLY A 145 0.57 4.07 -3.44
C GLY A 145 1.36 4.39 -4.71
N GLY A 146 0.91 3.86 -5.85
CA GLY A 146 1.51 4.10 -7.16
C GLY A 146 1.40 5.55 -7.64
N ILE A 147 0.30 6.24 -7.33
CA ILE A 147 0.13 7.67 -7.60
C ILE A 147 1.23 8.48 -6.90
N GLY A 148 1.69 8.03 -5.73
CA GLY A 148 2.85 8.60 -5.05
C GLY A 148 2.53 9.40 -3.80
N GLY A 149 3.48 10.21 -3.34
CA GLY A 149 3.41 10.89 -2.04
C GLY A 149 2.19 11.79 -1.81
N GLY A 150 1.56 12.27 -2.88
CA GLY A 150 0.31 13.03 -2.81
C GLY A 150 -0.86 12.25 -2.20
N SER A 151 -0.82 10.91 -2.20
CA SER A 151 -1.85 10.06 -1.62
C SER A 151 -1.65 9.78 -0.11
N ILE A 152 -0.50 10.15 0.48
CA ILE A 152 -0.22 9.92 1.91
C ILE A 152 -1.32 10.48 2.83
N PRO A 153 -1.83 11.72 2.65
CA PRO A 153 -2.91 12.24 3.49
C PRO A 153 -4.18 11.39 3.43
N VAL A 154 -4.57 10.95 2.23
CA VAL A 154 -5.76 10.12 2.01
C VAL A 154 -5.60 8.74 2.66
N LEU A 155 -4.44 8.10 2.48
CA LEU A 155 -4.13 6.83 3.13
C LEU A 155 -4.06 6.98 4.65
N THR A 156 -3.52 8.09 5.15
CA THR A 156 -3.51 8.38 6.60
C THR A 156 -4.93 8.53 7.16
N GLN A 157 -5.83 9.17 6.41
CA GLN A 157 -7.25 9.26 6.77
C GLN A 157 -7.90 7.87 6.77
N ALA A 158 -7.59 7.01 5.79
CA ALA A 158 -8.12 5.66 5.70
C ALA A 158 -7.75 4.75 6.89
N LEU A 159 -6.70 5.09 7.67
CA LEU A 159 -6.39 4.43 8.94
C LEU A 159 -7.46 4.60 10.02
N THR A 160 -8.40 5.52 9.86
CA THR A 160 -9.54 5.71 10.77
C THR A 160 -10.85 5.14 10.23
N ASN A 161 -10.80 4.43 9.10
CA ASN A 161 -11.97 3.85 8.46
C ASN A 161 -12.64 2.80 9.36
N THR A 162 -13.96 2.66 9.25
CA THR A 162 -14.74 1.66 9.99
C THR A 162 -14.41 0.22 9.56
N HIS A 163 -14.09 0.01 8.28
CA HIS A 163 -13.75 -1.29 7.70
C HIS A 163 -12.27 -1.65 7.95
N ALA A 164 -12.03 -2.82 8.52
CA ALA A 164 -10.66 -3.28 8.81
C ALA A 164 -9.82 -3.41 7.54
N CYS A 165 -10.41 -3.87 6.42
CA CYS A 165 -9.70 -4.00 5.14
C CYS A 165 -9.14 -2.67 4.61
N ALA A 166 -9.86 -1.56 4.83
CA ALA A 166 -9.36 -0.23 4.47
C ALA A 166 -8.17 0.18 5.35
N ARG A 167 -8.28 -0.01 6.68
CA ARG A 167 -7.20 0.32 7.62
C ARG A 167 -5.95 -0.54 7.37
N GLU A 168 -6.13 -1.84 7.15
CA GLU A 168 -5.07 -2.79 6.82
C GLU A 168 -4.33 -2.38 5.55
N SER A 169 -5.08 -2.19 4.45
CA SER A 169 -4.51 -1.86 3.14
C SER A 169 -3.80 -0.51 3.16
N ALA A 170 -4.38 0.50 3.83
CA ALA A 170 -3.76 1.80 4.01
C ALA A 170 -2.48 1.71 4.85
N ALA A 171 -2.50 0.99 5.97
CA ALA A 171 -1.31 0.79 6.80
C ALA A 171 -0.18 0.18 5.98
N ARG A 172 -0.43 -0.92 5.27
CA ARG A 172 0.56 -1.58 4.44
C ARG A 172 1.18 -0.67 3.39
N VAL A 173 0.36 0.08 2.65
CA VAL A 173 0.86 0.96 1.59
C VAL A 173 1.63 2.15 2.14
N LEU A 174 1.24 2.70 3.29
CA LEU A 174 2.02 3.74 3.97
C LEU A 174 3.44 3.28 4.32
N GLY A 175 3.61 2.02 4.72
CA GLY A 175 4.94 1.45 4.95
C GLY A 175 5.83 1.47 3.70
N LEU A 176 5.28 1.27 2.51
CA LEU A 176 6.03 1.28 1.26
C LEU A 176 6.59 2.68 0.90
N PHE A 177 6.02 3.74 1.45
CA PHE A 177 6.58 5.09 1.29
C PHE A 177 7.82 5.35 2.17
N GLY A 178 8.10 4.46 3.13
CA GLY A 178 9.21 4.62 4.07
C GLY A 178 9.15 5.98 4.77
N ALA A 179 10.30 6.62 4.93
CA ALA A 179 10.43 7.90 5.63
C ALA A 179 9.52 9.03 5.11
N LYS A 180 9.03 8.95 3.86
CA LYS A 180 8.11 9.95 3.30
C LYS A 180 6.75 9.96 4.01
N ALA A 181 6.36 8.82 4.60
CA ALA A 181 5.10 8.70 5.33
C ALA A 181 5.25 9.04 6.84
N GLN A 182 6.28 9.76 7.25
CA GLN A 182 6.48 10.16 8.66
C GLN A 182 5.23 10.80 9.28
N SER A 183 4.50 11.63 8.54
CA SER A 183 3.27 12.27 9.01
C SER A 183 2.15 11.28 9.42
N ALA A 184 2.24 10.02 8.97
CA ALA A 184 1.27 8.98 9.31
C ALA A 184 1.58 8.25 10.63
N ILE A 185 2.76 8.45 11.23
CA ILE A 185 3.21 7.75 12.45
C ILE A 185 2.16 7.82 13.57
N PRO A 186 1.56 8.98 13.94
CA PRO A 186 0.58 9.03 15.01
C PRO A 186 -0.67 8.18 14.74
N ALA A 187 -1.09 8.08 13.47
CA ALA A 187 -2.24 7.25 13.10
C ALA A 187 -1.86 5.76 13.06
N LEU A 188 -0.67 5.41 12.59
CA LEU A 188 -0.16 4.04 12.61
C LEU A 188 0.06 3.52 14.04
N ILE A 189 0.50 4.36 14.98
CA ILE A 189 0.59 3.99 16.40
C ILE A 189 -0.79 3.59 16.95
N ARG A 190 -1.86 4.30 16.61
CA ARG A 190 -3.22 3.89 16.99
C ARG A 190 -3.62 2.56 16.37
N CYS A 191 -3.29 2.34 15.09
CA CYS A 191 -3.55 1.07 14.39
C CYS A 191 -2.70 -0.09 14.93
N ALA A 192 -1.54 0.17 15.51
CA ALA A 192 -0.73 -0.86 16.18
C ALA A 192 -1.41 -1.44 17.45
N ALA A 193 -2.51 -0.81 17.92
CA ALA A 193 -3.39 -1.31 18.97
C ALA A 193 -4.82 -1.56 18.48
N ASP A 194 -5.03 -1.77 17.16
CA ASP A 194 -6.34 -2.04 16.56
C ASP A 194 -6.95 -3.36 17.08
N LYS A 195 -8.26 -3.44 17.06
CA LYS A 195 -8.99 -4.68 17.38
C LYS A 195 -8.73 -5.81 16.36
N ASP A 196 -8.42 -5.46 15.12
CA ASP A 196 -8.16 -6.42 14.04
C ASP A 196 -6.67 -6.79 14.01
N ASP A 197 -6.39 -8.08 13.98
CA ASP A 197 -5.04 -8.65 14.03
C ASP A 197 -4.18 -8.22 12.83
N SER A 198 -4.74 -8.22 11.64
CA SER A 198 -4.03 -7.85 10.40
C SER A 198 -3.68 -6.37 10.41
N VAL A 199 -4.59 -5.52 10.87
CA VAL A 199 -4.34 -4.08 11.00
C VAL A 199 -3.18 -3.83 11.96
N ARG A 200 -3.13 -4.50 13.14
CA ARG A 200 -2.01 -4.38 14.08
C ARG A 200 -0.69 -4.82 13.44
N GLY A 201 -0.71 -5.96 12.75
CA GLY A 201 0.47 -6.51 12.08
C GLY A 201 1.05 -5.55 11.04
N PHE A 202 0.20 -5.02 10.15
CA PHE A 202 0.66 -4.09 9.11
C PHE A 202 1.03 -2.71 9.63
N ALA A 203 0.34 -2.21 10.66
CA ALA A 203 0.74 -0.96 11.31
C ALA A 203 2.13 -1.08 11.94
N THR A 204 2.39 -2.19 12.65
CA THR A 204 3.70 -2.50 13.25
C THR A 204 4.80 -2.60 12.19
N PHE A 205 4.52 -3.32 11.09
CA PHE A 205 5.43 -3.39 9.93
C PHE A 205 5.75 -2.00 9.40
N SER A 206 4.74 -1.17 9.18
CA SER A 206 4.88 0.15 8.57
C SER A 206 5.63 1.14 9.45
N LEU A 207 5.43 1.10 10.76
CA LEU A 207 6.23 1.86 11.70
C LEU A 207 7.73 1.53 11.57
N GLY A 208 8.06 0.25 11.42
CA GLY A 208 9.43 -0.20 11.18
C GLY A 208 9.99 0.25 9.82
N GLN A 209 9.17 0.22 8.76
CA GLN A 209 9.60 0.65 7.41
C GLN A 209 9.79 2.17 7.32
N ILE A 210 8.97 2.94 8.01
CA ILE A 210 9.11 4.40 8.08
C ILE A 210 10.41 4.77 8.82
N GLY A 211 10.76 4.06 9.89
CA GLY A 211 12.04 4.17 10.58
C GLY A 211 12.32 5.58 11.10
N ARG A 212 11.30 6.27 11.59
CA ARG A 212 11.37 7.64 12.13
C ARG A 212 10.78 7.70 13.52
N GLU A 213 11.11 8.75 14.26
CA GLU A 213 10.58 9.05 15.60
C GLU A 213 10.77 7.89 16.61
N PRO A 214 12.01 7.41 16.82
CA PRO A 214 12.29 6.26 17.67
C PRO A 214 11.72 6.43 19.10
N ASP A 215 11.72 7.66 19.64
CA ASP A 215 11.28 7.94 21.00
C ASP A 215 9.80 7.59 21.24
N VAL A 216 8.96 7.67 20.19
CA VAL A 216 7.53 7.32 20.28
C VAL A 216 7.22 5.97 19.66
N VAL A 217 8.00 5.51 18.67
CA VAL A 217 7.75 4.25 17.97
C VAL A 217 8.30 3.06 18.74
N VAL A 218 9.53 3.12 19.26
CA VAL A 218 10.17 2.01 19.98
C VAL A 218 9.33 1.49 21.16
N PRO A 219 8.72 2.34 22.02
CA PRO A 219 7.84 1.85 23.07
C PRO A 219 6.64 1.04 22.56
N VAL A 220 6.04 1.45 21.43
CA VAL A 220 4.92 0.72 20.80
C VAL A 220 5.37 -0.63 20.26
N LEU A 221 6.54 -0.68 19.63
CA LEU A 221 7.10 -1.94 19.12
C LEU A 221 7.43 -2.91 20.27
N ILE A 222 7.93 -2.41 21.42
CA ILE A 222 8.18 -3.22 22.63
C ILE A 222 6.86 -3.85 23.13
N MET A 223 5.76 -3.10 23.13
CA MET A 223 4.44 -3.64 23.50
C MET A 223 4.01 -4.75 22.54
N ASN A 224 4.20 -4.53 21.23
CA ASN A 224 3.77 -5.47 20.19
C ASN A 224 4.64 -6.75 20.11
N LEU A 225 5.79 -6.82 20.80
CA LEU A 225 6.51 -8.09 20.99
C LEU A 225 5.67 -9.14 21.75
N ARG A 226 4.62 -8.73 22.45
CA ARG A 226 3.71 -9.61 23.22
C ARG A 226 2.31 -9.70 22.60
N ASP A 227 2.13 -9.23 21.37
CA ASP A 227 0.84 -9.31 20.68
C ASP A 227 0.38 -10.77 20.54
N SER A 228 -0.93 -11.01 20.61
CA SER A 228 -1.51 -12.33 20.33
C SER A 228 -1.23 -12.80 18.91
N TYR A 229 -1.20 -11.87 17.96
CA TYR A 229 -1.00 -12.15 16.54
C TYR A 229 0.49 -12.33 16.20
N HIS A 230 0.82 -13.49 15.64
CA HIS A 230 2.20 -13.86 15.28
C HIS A 230 2.90 -12.78 14.45
N SER A 231 2.25 -12.29 13.37
CA SER A 231 2.87 -11.33 12.46
C SER A 231 3.17 -9.99 13.15
N ALA A 232 2.35 -9.56 14.14
CA ALA A 232 2.63 -8.36 14.90
C ALA A 232 3.89 -8.53 15.76
N ARG A 233 4.06 -9.69 16.45
CA ARG A 233 5.28 -10.00 17.22
C ARG A 233 6.52 -10.03 16.34
N TRP A 234 6.42 -10.73 15.20
CA TRP A 234 7.53 -10.86 14.24
C TRP A 234 7.93 -9.49 13.68
N ASN A 235 6.95 -8.71 13.21
CA ASN A 235 7.17 -7.36 12.68
C ASN A 235 7.76 -6.42 13.74
N ALA A 236 7.34 -6.53 15.00
CA ALA A 236 7.88 -5.73 16.09
C ALA A 236 9.37 -6.01 16.32
N ALA A 237 9.76 -7.29 16.39
CA ALA A 237 11.17 -7.65 16.54
C ALA A 237 12.01 -7.19 15.34
N CYS A 238 11.53 -7.40 14.12
CA CYS A 238 12.17 -6.94 12.90
C CYS A 238 12.36 -5.41 12.89
N ALA A 239 11.29 -4.67 13.21
CA ALA A 239 11.30 -3.20 13.27
C ALA A 239 12.30 -2.67 14.31
N LEU A 240 12.34 -3.26 15.51
CA LEU A 240 13.32 -2.90 16.54
C LEU A 240 14.76 -3.12 16.05
N GLY A 241 15.03 -4.22 15.36
CA GLY A 241 16.32 -4.45 14.72
C GLY A 241 16.67 -3.40 13.67
N ASN A 242 15.68 -2.87 12.93
CA ASN A 242 15.89 -1.81 11.95
C ASN A 242 16.22 -0.46 12.59
N PHE A 243 15.73 -0.17 13.80
CA PHE A 243 16.10 1.02 14.57
C PHE A 243 17.53 0.94 15.13
N GLY A 244 18.14 -0.25 15.18
CA GLY A 244 19.51 -0.43 15.66
C GLY A 244 19.70 0.11 17.07
N ASP A 245 20.78 0.86 17.30
CA ASP A 245 21.15 1.44 18.60
C ASP A 245 20.09 2.37 19.21
N GLN A 246 19.20 2.94 18.41
CA GLN A 246 18.07 3.74 18.88
C GLN A 246 17.02 2.90 19.62
N ALA A 247 17.04 1.57 19.43
CA ALA A 247 16.12 0.64 20.10
C ALA A 247 16.75 -0.06 21.34
N LYS A 248 17.82 0.44 21.94
CA LYS A 248 18.46 -0.16 23.14
C LYS A 248 17.49 -0.42 24.30
N ALA A 249 16.45 0.42 24.42
CA ALA A 249 15.39 0.22 25.43
C ALA A 249 14.63 -1.10 25.24
N ALA A 250 14.64 -1.70 24.03
CA ALA A 250 13.97 -2.95 23.74
C ALA A 250 14.76 -4.21 24.16
N ILE A 251 16.04 -4.09 24.50
CA ILE A 251 16.90 -5.24 24.83
C ILE A 251 16.27 -6.16 25.89
N PRO A 252 15.76 -5.65 27.04
CA PRO A 252 15.15 -6.52 28.06
C PRO A 252 13.94 -7.31 27.53
N ALA A 253 13.10 -6.68 26.70
CA ALA A 253 11.92 -7.32 26.12
C ALA A 253 12.28 -8.35 25.05
N LEU A 254 13.25 -8.06 24.19
CA LEU A 254 13.75 -9.00 23.19
C LEU A 254 14.38 -10.23 23.84
N LEU A 255 15.13 -10.06 24.95
CA LEU A 255 15.66 -11.20 25.71
C LEU A 255 14.57 -12.10 26.28
N GLN A 256 13.43 -11.54 26.71
CA GLN A 256 12.29 -12.36 27.14
C GLN A 256 11.69 -13.15 25.97
N VAL A 257 11.65 -12.57 24.77
CA VAL A 257 11.16 -13.23 23.56
C VAL A 257 11.99 -14.46 23.20
N LEU A 258 13.32 -14.46 23.46
CA LEU A 258 14.17 -15.62 23.22
C LEU A 258 13.76 -16.88 24.00
N HIS A 259 13.04 -16.73 25.11
CA HIS A 259 12.50 -17.83 25.92
C HIS A 259 11.07 -18.20 25.54
N GLY A 260 10.48 -17.55 24.54
CA GLY A 260 9.13 -17.81 24.07
C GLY A 260 9.00 -19.12 23.27
N ASN A 261 7.76 -19.55 23.04
CA ASN A 261 7.46 -20.80 22.36
C ASN A 261 7.47 -20.71 20.82
N ASP A 262 7.58 -19.49 20.27
CA ASP A 262 7.51 -19.20 18.84
C ASP A 262 8.93 -19.16 18.24
N PRO A 263 9.35 -20.17 17.48
CA PRO A 263 10.72 -20.25 16.97
C PRO A 263 11.04 -19.10 16.00
N ASP A 264 10.11 -18.74 15.11
CA ASP A 264 10.34 -17.69 14.12
C ASP A 264 10.53 -16.32 14.78
N VAL A 265 9.76 -16.06 15.85
CA VAL A 265 9.87 -14.81 16.62
C VAL A 265 11.13 -14.82 17.49
N ARG A 266 11.59 -15.99 17.99
CA ARG A 266 12.91 -16.09 18.67
C ARG A 266 14.05 -15.73 17.75
N ASP A 267 14.06 -16.30 16.53
CA ASP A 267 15.15 -16.11 15.58
C ASP A 267 15.26 -14.64 15.16
N ILE A 268 14.14 -13.98 14.84
CA ILE A 268 14.16 -12.56 14.49
C ILE A 268 14.50 -11.67 15.69
N ALA A 269 14.13 -12.05 16.92
CA ALA A 269 14.53 -11.33 18.13
C ALA A 269 16.04 -11.45 18.40
N ALA A 270 16.63 -12.61 18.14
CA ALA A 270 18.08 -12.81 18.20
C ALA A 270 18.81 -11.92 17.17
N ASP A 271 18.30 -11.86 15.94
CA ASP A 271 18.83 -10.95 14.91
C ASP A 271 18.71 -9.49 15.32
N ALA A 272 17.55 -9.07 15.83
CA ALA A 272 17.33 -7.73 16.33
C ALA A 272 18.35 -7.36 17.44
N LEU A 273 18.58 -8.25 18.39
CA LEU A 273 19.56 -8.02 19.47
C LEU A 273 20.98 -7.81 18.91
N ARG A 274 21.40 -8.63 17.92
CA ARG A 274 22.71 -8.46 17.27
C ARG A 274 22.86 -7.12 16.57
N ARG A 275 21.78 -6.60 15.99
CA ARG A 275 21.75 -5.30 15.28
C ARG A 275 21.68 -4.12 16.23
N ILE A 276 21.00 -4.27 17.39
CA ILE A 276 20.84 -3.22 18.39
C ILE A 276 22.11 -3.06 19.24
N ASP A 277 22.67 -4.17 19.73
CA ASP A 277 23.85 -4.19 20.58
C ASP A 277 24.60 -5.53 20.42
N PRO A 278 25.53 -5.60 19.46
CA PRO A 278 26.31 -6.83 19.20
C PRO A 278 27.09 -7.34 20.42
N GLU A 279 27.60 -6.43 21.26
CA GLU A 279 28.38 -6.81 22.46
C GLU A 279 27.46 -7.42 23.54
N ALA A 280 26.31 -6.79 23.78
CA ALA A 280 25.33 -7.32 24.72
C ALA A 280 24.77 -8.67 24.25
N ALA A 281 24.54 -8.84 22.95
CA ALA A 281 24.10 -10.09 22.34
C ALA A 281 25.15 -11.21 22.56
N ALA A 282 26.42 -10.95 22.24
CA ALA A 282 27.51 -11.90 22.40
C ALA A 282 27.73 -12.31 23.88
N LYS A 283 27.71 -11.36 24.81
CA LYS A 283 27.84 -11.63 26.27
C LYS A 283 26.74 -12.56 26.81
N ARG A 284 25.60 -12.64 26.13
CA ARG A 284 24.46 -13.48 26.53
C ARG A 284 24.29 -14.74 25.67
N GLY A 285 25.30 -15.05 24.85
CA GLY A 285 25.33 -16.27 24.04
C GLY A 285 24.32 -16.27 22.89
N VAL A 286 23.81 -15.12 22.47
CA VAL A 286 22.95 -14.96 21.30
C VAL A 286 23.83 -15.12 20.05
N LYS A 287 23.72 -16.29 19.40
CA LYS A 287 24.49 -16.65 18.21
C LYS A 287 23.86 -16.13 16.93
#